data_88eeaf310021c4dca8a85ec86f6f529a
#
_entry.id   88eeaf310021c4dca8a85ec86f6f529a
#
_cell.length_a   1.000
_cell.length_b   1.000
_cell.length_c   1.000
_cell.angle_alpha   90.00
_cell.angle_beta   90.00
_cell.angle_gamma   90.00
#
_symmetry.space_group_name_H-M   'P 1'
#
loop_
_entity.id
_entity.type
_entity.pdbx_description
1 polymer ?
#
loop_
_entity_poly.entity_id
_entity_poly.type
_entity_poly.pdbx_seq_one_letter_code
_entity_poly.pdbx_strand_id
1 'polypeptide(L)'
;MPLSILLSYLYLQWQCQDGKPSRYAALVTFMNIWMWDGKEESFFPQTQARKLFEWVVNDDRQVRAVALSGAVLMAVRYGDKMPKEFLDTFQQWAENELLKEEFIEVQKYLLTSITGLKMQKKLHEEVFDKMHKEQQILREKLGLTDDEETRLEIAEEGNKKMMSYVQKMNTMIQDGIDMNMGTFAALKGMDFFKELRNWFIDFDINHPQLDTLGEKKVLANALFGHAELCDLDKYALASVINKISSVETMNQQLPPEILEQMNTRGMMEKVGMERQSNAYRYTFQTLFRFFQFSPWKDETTNPFRLGPFLTDHSILAPLVTDKFLWENSKLFIRNSFYSHPATYLHTWMIHNGQTTEALELLAHCHKHLGDTHSRLQCLMELEKRNPEDMRLVQETGLCLVQEKRYDEALQRFFHLEVTEHYLRGSARAIAWCSMMTGNLVRAGRYYRKLLEWQGGPSWEDLLNAGHCTWLSGDPVEASVLYNRYLALSNDRLKAFDNDHDTLLALGLSADDISLMRDAIRDGHFTK
;
A
#
# COMPACT_ATOMS: atom_id res chain seq x y z
N MET A 1 -25.86 -8.06 27.93
CA MET A 1 -26.11 -9.42 27.45
C MET A 1 -24.92 -9.81 26.58
N PRO A 2 -24.35 -11.00 26.74
CA PRO A 2 -23.22 -11.47 25.93
C PRO A 2 -23.55 -11.48 24.44
N LEU A 3 -22.56 -11.16 23.61
CA LEU A 3 -22.70 -11.09 22.14
C LEU A 3 -23.27 -12.39 21.55
N SER A 4 -22.80 -13.54 22.03
CA SER A 4 -23.27 -14.87 21.56
C SER A 4 -24.79 -15.07 21.74
N ILE A 5 -25.35 -14.64 22.86
CA ILE A 5 -26.78 -14.74 23.13
C ILE A 5 -27.56 -13.79 22.20
N LEU A 6 -27.08 -12.55 22.05
CA LEU A 6 -27.71 -11.57 21.16
C LEU A 6 -27.72 -12.03 19.70
N LEU A 7 -26.61 -12.57 19.21
CA LEU A 7 -26.50 -13.11 17.84
C LEU A 7 -27.44 -14.31 17.63
N SER A 8 -27.50 -15.23 18.58
CA SER A 8 -28.41 -16.38 18.52
C SER A 8 -29.85 -15.92 18.48
N TYR A 9 -30.23 -14.90 19.27
CA TYR A 9 -31.57 -14.31 19.23
C TYR A 9 -31.89 -13.69 17.87
N LEU A 10 -30.98 -12.90 17.29
CA LEU A 10 -31.16 -12.30 15.96
C LEU A 10 -31.30 -13.38 14.87
N TYR A 11 -30.53 -14.45 14.95
CA TYR A 11 -30.60 -15.58 14.01
C TYR A 11 -31.96 -16.29 14.10
N LEU A 12 -32.44 -16.59 15.31
CA LEU A 12 -33.74 -17.20 15.52
C LEU A 12 -34.90 -16.29 15.05
N GLN A 13 -34.80 -14.98 15.36
CA GLN A 13 -35.81 -14.01 14.92
C GLN A 13 -35.91 -13.96 13.39
N TRP A 14 -34.75 -13.97 12.68
CA TRP A 14 -34.74 -14.03 11.23
C TRP A 14 -35.41 -15.34 10.71
N GLN A 15 -35.06 -16.48 11.30
CA GLN A 15 -35.68 -17.78 10.90
C GLN A 15 -37.22 -17.78 11.08
N CYS A 16 -37.72 -17.15 12.14
CA CYS A 16 -39.16 -17.09 12.41
C CYS A 16 -39.91 -16.09 11.50
N GLN A 17 -39.22 -15.11 10.88
CA GLN A 17 -39.83 -14.13 9.97
C GLN A 17 -40.16 -14.76 8.60
N ASP A 18 -39.14 -15.02 7.80
CA ASP A 18 -39.30 -15.62 6.48
C ASP A 18 -38.16 -16.59 6.10
N GLY A 19 -37.07 -16.57 6.84
CA GLY A 19 -35.89 -17.42 6.61
C GLY A 19 -35.21 -17.25 5.26
N LYS A 20 -35.53 -16.16 4.52
CA LYS A 20 -34.99 -15.94 3.17
C LYS A 20 -33.54 -15.42 3.22
N PRO A 21 -32.72 -15.80 2.21
CA PRO A 21 -31.38 -15.22 2.07
C PRO A 21 -31.46 -13.71 1.91
N SER A 22 -30.66 -13.00 2.69
CA SER A 22 -30.45 -11.55 2.57
C SER A 22 -29.06 -11.23 3.10
N ARG A 23 -28.54 -10.04 2.77
CA ARG A 23 -27.25 -9.59 3.30
C ARG A 23 -27.25 -9.60 4.84
N TYR A 24 -28.33 -9.12 5.47
CA TYR A 24 -28.51 -9.16 6.92
C TYR A 24 -28.44 -10.61 7.45
N ALA A 25 -29.20 -11.52 6.84
CA ALA A 25 -29.22 -12.91 7.24
C ALA A 25 -27.84 -13.57 7.15
N ALA A 26 -27.10 -13.28 6.08
CA ALA A 26 -25.75 -13.80 5.88
C ALA A 26 -24.77 -13.26 6.93
N LEU A 27 -24.83 -11.95 7.24
CA LEU A 27 -23.99 -11.34 8.30
C LEU A 27 -24.27 -11.95 9.67
N VAL A 28 -25.54 -12.06 10.06
CA VAL A 28 -25.94 -12.66 11.34
C VAL A 28 -25.55 -14.14 11.40
N THR A 29 -25.70 -14.88 10.31
CA THR A 29 -25.30 -16.29 10.22
C THR A 29 -23.80 -16.45 10.36
N PHE A 30 -23.01 -15.65 9.63
CA PHE A 30 -21.56 -15.63 9.75
C PHE A 30 -21.12 -15.31 11.18
N MET A 31 -21.68 -14.28 11.79
CA MET A 31 -21.33 -13.86 13.14
C MET A 31 -21.64 -14.92 14.20
N ASN A 32 -22.73 -15.70 14.03
CA ASN A 32 -23.01 -16.84 14.91
C ASN A 32 -21.94 -17.93 14.81
N ILE A 33 -21.48 -18.25 13.60
CA ILE A 33 -20.39 -19.20 13.40
C ILE A 33 -19.08 -18.66 13.97
N TRP A 34 -18.83 -17.35 13.78
CA TRP A 34 -17.61 -16.69 14.24
C TRP A 34 -17.44 -16.70 15.77
N MET A 35 -18.53 -16.85 16.51
CA MET A 35 -18.49 -16.99 17.97
C MET A 35 -17.98 -18.35 18.47
N TRP A 36 -17.87 -19.35 17.59
CA TRP A 36 -17.27 -20.64 17.96
C TRP A 36 -15.80 -20.42 18.35
N ASP A 37 -15.39 -21.07 19.48
CA ASP A 37 -14.03 -20.87 20.03
C ASP A 37 -12.96 -21.78 19.40
N GLY A 38 -13.35 -22.73 18.55
CA GLY A 38 -12.46 -23.66 17.86
C GLY A 38 -11.85 -24.75 18.74
N LYS A 39 -12.35 -24.96 19.97
CA LYS A 39 -11.79 -25.96 20.89
C LYS A 39 -12.33 -27.35 20.66
N GLU A 40 -13.63 -27.47 20.40
CA GLU A 40 -14.27 -28.78 20.23
C GLU A 40 -15.05 -28.82 18.91
N GLU A 41 -14.66 -29.72 18.02
CA GLU A 41 -15.29 -29.91 16.72
C GLU A 41 -16.78 -30.26 16.82
N SER A 42 -17.17 -31.01 17.87
CA SER A 42 -18.55 -31.38 18.15
C SER A 42 -19.51 -30.19 18.37
N PHE A 43 -18.98 -29.04 18.74
CA PHE A 43 -19.74 -27.79 18.94
C PHE A 43 -19.68 -26.84 17.74
N PHE A 44 -19.05 -27.26 16.63
CA PHE A 44 -19.06 -26.45 15.41
C PHE A 44 -20.51 -26.23 14.94
N PRO A 45 -20.91 -24.99 14.63
CA PRO A 45 -22.30 -24.64 14.29
C PRO A 45 -22.64 -25.07 12.84
N GLN A 46 -22.72 -26.38 12.61
CA GLN A 46 -22.87 -27.01 11.28
C GLN A 46 -24.08 -26.49 10.51
N THR A 47 -25.24 -26.33 11.18
CA THR A 47 -26.46 -25.85 10.52
C THR A 47 -26.29 -24.45 9.93
N GLN A 48 -25.70 -23.55 10.70
CA GLN A 48 -25.42 -22.18 10.24
C GLN A 48 -24.36 -22.19 9.14
N ALA A 49 -23.31 -23.00 9.30
CA ALA A 49 -22.24 -23.11 8.32
C ALA A 49 -22.77 -23.66 6.98
N ARG A 50 -23.60 -24.70 6.97
CA ARG A 50 -24.21 -25.21 5.73
C ARG A 50 -25.01 -24.12 5.00
N LYS A 51 -25.83 -23.37 5.71
CA LYS A 51 -26.57 -22.25 5.12
C LYS A 51 -25.65 -21.21 4.52
N LEU A 52 -24.61 -20.81 5.26
CA LEU A 52 -23.67 -19.82 4.77
C LEU A 52 -22.96 -20.31 3.51
N PHE A 53 -22.51 -21.56 3.49
CA PHE A 53 -21.82 -22.17 2.33
C PHE A 53 -22.74 -22.34 1.12
N GLU A 54 -24.02 -22.69 1.32
CA GLU A 54 -25.05 -22.71 0.26
C GLU A 54 -25.22 -21.32 -0.37
N TRP A 55 -25.13 -20.26 0.40
CA TRP A 55 -25.30 -18.88 -0.09
C TRP A 55 -24.09 -18.33 -0.84
N VAL A 56 -22.96 -19.02 -0.85
CA VAL A 56 -21.78 -18.63 -1.64
C VAL A 56 -22.07 -18.67 -3.15
N VAL A 57 -23.05 -19.41 -3.60
CA VAL A 57 -23.51 -19.46 -4.99
C VAL A 57 -24.86 -18.76 -5.21
N ASN A 58 -25.27 -17.89 -4.30
CA ASN A 58 -26.53 -17.14 -4.40
C ASN A 58 -26.50 -16.13 -5.55
N ASP A 59 -27.64 -15.90 -6.22
CA ASP A 59 -27.75 -14.94 -7.32
C ASP A 59 -27.53 -13.49 -6.86
N ASP A 60 -27.99 -13.17 -5.63
CA ASP A 60 -27.75 -11.85 -5.04
C ASP A 60 -26.28 -11.72 -4.60
N ARG A 61 -25.55 -10.84 -5.29
CA ARG A 61 -24.12 -10.61 -5.02
C ARG A 61 -23.85 -10.11 -3.61
N GLN A 62 -24.79 -9.39 -2.97
CA GLN A 62 -24.62 -8.92 -1.59
C GLN A 62 -24.64 -10.08 -0.61
N VAL A 63 -25.55 -11.05 -0.82
CA VAL A 63 -25.61 -12.29 -0.03
C VAL A 63 -24.34 -13.11 -0.25
N ARG A 64 -23.95 -13.30 -1.52
CA ARG A 64 -22.76 -14.06 -1.91
C ARG A 64 -21.48 -13.45 -1.35
N ALA A 65 -21.35 -12.12 -1.38
CA ALA A 65 -20.19 -11.42 -0.85
C ALA A 65 -19.97 -11.65 0.65
N VAL A 66 -21.05 -11.62 1.44
CA VAL A 66 -20.96 -11.95 2.86
C VAL A 66 -20.64 -13.42 3.07
N ALA A 67 -21.30 -14.31 2.32
CA ALA A 67 -21.15 -15.75 2.47
C ALA A 67 -19.72 -16.20 2.12
N LEU A 68 -19.19 -15.77 0.96
CA LEU A 68 -17.82 -16.10 0.55
C LEU A 68 -16.78 -15.48 1.49
N SER A 69 -16.92 -14.19 1.83
CA SER A 69 -16.01 -13.54 2.78
C SER A 69 -16.02 -14.24 4.13
N GLY A 70 -17.21 -14.60 4.64
CA GLY A 70 -17.36 -15.32 5.89
C GLY A 70 -16.72 -16.70 5.85
N ALA A 71 -16.95 -17.48 4.79
CA ALA A 71 -16.35 -18.81 4.60
C ALA A 71 -14.80 -18.72 4.53
N VAL A 72 -14.27 -17.76 3.79
CA VAL A 72 -12.82 -17.53 3.70
C VAL A 72 -12.23 -17.14 5.06
N LEU A 73 -12.85 -16.21 5.78
CA LEU A 73 -12.39 -15.83 7.11
C LEU A 73 -12.45 -16.99 8.11
N MET A 74 -13.46 -17.87 8.00
CA MET A 74 -13.52 -19.10 8.79
C MET A 74 -12.38 -20.06 8.45
N ALA A 75 -12.07 -20.25 7.17
CA ALA A 75 -10.93 -21.05 6.73
C ALA A 75 -9.60 -20.52 7.29
N VAL A 76 -9.41 -19.19 7.27
CA VAL A 76 -8.24 -18.53 7.85
C VAL A 76 -8.14 -18.75 9.37
N ARG A 77 -9.27 -18.66 10.08
CA ARG A 77 -9.27 -18.76 11.55
C ARG A 77 -9.18 -20.20 12.06
N TYR A 78 -9.93 -21.08 11.47
CA TYR A 78 -10.14 -22.43 12.00
C TYR A 78 -9.32 -23.50 11.28
N GLY A 79 -8.99 -23.27 10.00
CA GLY A 79 -8.19 -24.21 9.21
C GLY A 79 -8.74 -25.64 9.28
N ASP A 80 -7.85 -26.59 9.56
CA ASP A 80 -8.16 -28.01 9.62
C ASP A 80 -9.11 -28.42 10.78
N LYS A 81 -9.47 -27.49 11.66
CA LYS A 81 -10.45 -27.74 12.73
C LYS A 81 -11.90 -27.70 12.22
N MET A 82 -12.10 -27.22 11.00
CA MET A 82 -13.42 -27.26 10.37
C MET A 82 -13.75 -28.70 9.96
N PRO A 83 -15.05 -29.12 10.04
CA PRO A 83 -15.45 -30.42 9.53
C PRO A 83 -15.08 -30.58 8.05
N LYS A 84 -14.68 -31.80 7.69
CA LYS A 84 -14.16 -32.11 6.34
C LYS A 84 -15.11 -31.69 5.20
N GLU A 85 -16.44 -31.82 5.40
CA GLU A 85 -17.43 -31.41 4.39
C GLU A 85 -17.27 -29.96 3.93
N PHE A 86 -16.88 -29.05 4.85
CA PHE A 86 -16.65 -27.64 4.51
C PHE A 86 -15.28 -27.44 3.86
N LEU A 87 -14.26 -28.20 4.26
CA LEU A 87 -12.95 -28.17 3.63
C LEU A 87 -13.03 -28.63 2.17
N ASP A 88 -13.74 -29.72 1.92
CA ASP A 88 -13.92 -30.28 0.56
C ASP A 88 -14.71 -29.32 -0.36
N THR A 89 -15.54 -28.44 0.20
CA THR A 89 -16.32 -27.46 -0.57
C THR A 89 -15.42 -26.41 -1.24
N PHE A 90 -14.30 -26.01 -0.63
CA PHE A 90 -13.36 -25.08 -1.27
C PHE A 90 -12.78 -25.68 -2.56
N GLN A 91 -12.56 -27.00 -2.61
CA GLN A 91 -12.13 -27.71 -3.80
C GLN A 91 -13.19 -27.65 -4.92
N GLN A 92 -14.47 -27.80 -4.56
CA GLN A 92 -15.58 -27.69 -5.51
C GLN A 92 -15.73 -26.25 -6.06
N TRP A 93 -15.54 -25.25 -5.22
CA TRP A 93 -15.60 -23.84 -5.65
C TRP A 93 -14.49 -23.48 -6.63
N ALA A 94 -13.38 -24.21 -6.67
CA ALA A 94 -12.31 -24.03 -7.64
C ALA A 94 -12.74 -24.29 -9.10
N GLU A 95 -13.87 -24.95 -9.32
CA GLU A 95 -14.46 -25.15 -10.65
C GLU A 95 -15.34 -23.97 -11.09
N ASN A 96 -15.67 -23.05 -10.18
CA ASN A 96 -16.54 -21.90 -10.44
C ASN A 96 -15.69 -20.62 -10.70
N GLU A 97 -15.65 -20.20 -11.96
CA GLU A 97 -14.87 -19.02 -12.38
C GLU A 97 -15.33 -17.72 -11.69
N LEU A 98 -16.65 -17.57 -11.44
CA LEU A 98 -17.17 -16.40 -10.73
C LEU A 98 -16.60 -16.31 -9.31
N LEU A 99 -16.53 -17.43 -8.60
CA LEU A 99 -16.00 -17.46 -7.23
C LEU A 99 -14.50 -17.19 -7.20
N LYS A 100 -13.73 -17.65 -8.19
CA LYS A 100 -12.30 -17.30 -8.33
C LYS A 100 -12.11 -15.80 -8.53
N GLU A 101 -12.93 -15.17 -9.37
CA GLU A 101 -12.89 -13.73 -9.58
C GLU A 101 -13.27 -12.97 -8.30
N GLU A 102 -14.32 -13.40 -7.64
CA GLU A 102 -14.79 -12.76 -6.40
C GLU A 102 -13.81 -13.01 -5.22
N PHE A 103 -13.03 -14.08 -5.24
CA PHE A 103 -11.97 -14.34 -4.26
C PHE A 103 -10.84 -13.30 -4.33
N ILE A 104 -10.57 -12.74 -5.51
CA ILE A 104 -9.65 -11.60 -5.67
C ILE A 104 -10.18 -10.38 -4.90
N GLU A 105 -11.49 -10.11 -4.97
CA GLU A 105 -12.10 -9.02 -4.21
C GLU A 105 -12.04 -9.26 -2.69
N VAL A 106 -12.24 -10.50 -2.25
CA VAL A 106 -12.08 -10.87 -0.83
C VAL A 106 -10.67 -10.52 -0.34
N GLN A 107 -9.63 -10.92 -1.08
CA GLN A 107 -8.23 -10.59 -0.75
C GLN A 107 -8.01 -9.07 -0.74
N LYS A 108 -8.49 -8.38 -1.75
CA LYS A 108 -8.35 -6.92 -1.88
C LYS A 108 -8.95 -6.19 -0.68
N TYR A 109 -10.20 -6.49 -0.33
CA TYR A 109 -10.88 -5.76 0.74
C TYR A 109 -10.46 -6.20 2.14
N LEU A 110 -9.98 -7.43 2.31
CA LEU A 110 -9.30 -7.86 3.54
C LEU A 110 -8.04 -7.01 3.77
N LEU A 111 -7.16 -6.93 2.77
CA LEU A 111 -5.93 -6.15 2.86
C LEU A 111 -6.21 -4.67 3.13
N THR A 112 -7.12 -4.06 2.35
CA THR A 112 -7.41 -2.63 2.50
C THR A 112 -8.08 -2.30 3.83
N SER A 113 -8.84 -3.22 4.41
CA SER A 113 -9.37 -3.07 5.77
C SER A 113 -8.25 -3.12 6.82
N ILE A 114 -7.33 -4.07 6.70
CA ILE A 114 -6.19 -4.22 7.64
C ILE A 114 -5.26 -3.00 7.56
N THR A 115 -4.98 -2.52 6.36
CA THR A 115 -4.06 -1.39 6.13
C THR A 115 -4.75 -0.02 6.23
N GLY A 116 -6.07 0.02 6.32
CA GLY A 116 -6.90 1.19 6.14
C GLY A 116 -6.49 2.41 6.98
N LEU A 117 -6.25 2.25 8.29
CA LEU A 117 -5.82 3.35 9.16
C LEU A 117 -4.44 3.91 8.76
N LYS A 118 -3.50 3.03 8.43
CA LYS A 118 -2.17 3.42 7.95
C LYS A 118 -2.25 4.15 6.61
N MET A 119 -3.10 3.65 5.72
CA MET A 119 -3.27 4.22 4.39
C MET A 119 -4.02 5.55 4.43
N GLN A 120 -4.97 5.74 5.34
CA GLN A 120 -5.61 7.02 5.59
C GLN A 120 -4.59 8.09 6.02
N LYS A 121 -3.71 7.75 6.96
CA LYS A 121 -2.62 8.66 7.37
C LYS A 121 -1.74 9.03 6.17
N LYS A 122 -1.35 8.04 5.38
CA LYS A 122 -0.56 8.26 4.16
C LYS A 122 -1.29 9.14 3.14
N LEU A 123 -2.60 8.96 2.95
CA LEU A 123 -3.43 9.79 2.08
C LEU A 123 -3.42 11.27 2.55
N HIS A 124 -3.58 11.50 3.84
CA HIS A 124 -3.48 12.85 4.40
C HIS A 124 -2.11 13.49 4.13
N GLU A 125 -1.02 12.81 4.50
CA GLU A 125 0.34 13.33 4.37
C GLU A 125 0.79 13.51 2.91
N GLU A 126 0.43 12.57 2.03
CA GLU A 126 0.94 12.55 0.65
C GLU A 126 0.03 13.25 -0.37
N VAL A 127 -1.24 13.43 -0.06
CA VAL A 127 -2.21 14.06 -0.96
C VAL A 127 -2.77 15.33 -0.35
N PHE A 128 -3.56 15.25 0.71
CA PHE A 128 -4.28 16.43 1.23
C PHE A 128 -3.35 17.54 1.74
N ASP A 129 -2.34 17.19 2.54
CA ASP A 129 -1.40 18.19 3.06
C ASP A 129 -0.59 18.85 1.93
N LYS A 130 -0.20 18.07 0.93
CA LYS A 130 0.52 18.59 -0.24
C LYS A 130 -0.37 19.44 -1.13
N MET A 131 -1.61 19.01 -1.38
CA MET A 131 -2.60 19.81 -2.10
C MET A 131 -2.84 21.16 -1.41
N HIS A 132 -2.98 21.16 -0.09
CA HIS A 132 -3.19 22.39 0.71
C HIS A 132 -1.99 23.34 0.57
N LYS A 133 -0.77 22.81 0.70
CA LYS A 133 0.46 23.61 0.52
C LYS A 133 0.59 24.18 -0.89
N GLU A 134 0.33 23.36 -1.92
CA GLU A 134 0.39 23.83 -3.31
C GLU A 134 -0.68 24.87 -3.58
N GLN A 135 -1.90 24.72 -3.05
CA GLN A 135 -2.95 25.73 -3.16
C GLN A 135 -2.55 27.06 -2.52
N GLN A 136 -1.90 27.00 -1.35
CA GLN A 136 -1.39 28.20 -0.69
C GLN A 136 -0.29 28.87 -1.51
N ILE A 137 0.70 28.11 -2.00
CA ILE A 137 1.79 28.61 -2.86
C ILE A 137 1.20 29.22 -4.15
N LEU A 138 0.21 28.57 -4.75
CA LEU A 138 -0.45 29.08 -5.95
C LEU A 138 -1.15 30.42 -5.69
N ARG A 139 -1.89 30.54 -4.58
CA ARG A 139 -2.53 31.81 -4.18
C ARG A 139 -1.50 32.91 -3.93
N GLU A 140 -0.39 32.60 -3.25
CA GLU A 140 0.68 33.56 -3.00
C GLU A 140 1.34 34.04 -4.30
N LYS A 141 1.68 33.13 -5.22
CA LYS A 141 2.26 33.45 -6.52
C LYS A 141 1.32 34.29 -7.40
N LEU A 142 0.03 33.93 -7.45
CA LEU A 142 -0.98 34.68 -8.21
C LEU A 142 -1.24 36.07 -7.62
N GLY A 143 -1.04 36.25 -6.32
CA GLY A 143 -1.14 37.55 -5.64
C GLY A 143 0.06 38.45 -5.82
N LEU A 144 1.22 37.91 -6.26
CA LEU A 144 2.47 38.65 -6.42
C LEU A 144 2.73 39.16 -7.84
N THR A 145 1.90 38.78 -8.82
CA THR A 145 2.08 39.20 -10.22
C THR A 145 0.81 39.81 -10.78
N ASP A 146 0.97 40.96 -11.50
CA ASP A 146 -0.09 41.64 -12.22
C ASP A 146 -0.08 41.32 -13.73
N ASP A 147 0.96 40.61 -14.20
CA ASP A 147 1.10 40.20 -15.60
C ASP A 147 0.17 39.01 -15.92
N GLU A 148 -0.71 39.20 -16.91
CA GLU A 148 -1.76 38.23 -17.24
C GLU A 148 -1.21 36.93 -17.84
N GLU A 149 -0.14 37.01 -18.65
CA GLU A 149 0.52 35.86 -19.27
C GLU A 149 1.19 35.00 -18.19
N THR A 150 1.94 35.63 -17.29
CA THR A 150 2.57 34.97 -16.13
C THR A 150 1.53 34.34 -15.18
N ARG A 151 0.36 35.00 -14.99
CA ARG A 151 -0.75 34.41 -14.19
C ARG A 151 -1.33 33.17 -14.82
N LEU A 152 -1.48 33.14 -16.15
CA LEU A 152 -1.96 31.96 -16.88
C LEU A 152 -0.97 30.80 -16.75
N GLU A 153 0.32 31.03 -16.94
CA GLU A 153 1.34 29.99 -16.78
C GLU A 153 1.38 29.40 -15.36
N ILE A 154 1.30 30.26 -14.33
CA ILE A 154 1.23 29.82 -12.92
C ILE A 154 -0.02 28.98 -12.67
N ALA A 155 -1.15 29.40 -13.22
CA ALA A 155 -2.42 28.67 -13.08
C ALA A 155 -2.38 27.31 -13.79
N GLU A 156 -1.79 27.22 -14.98
CA GLU A 156 -1.64 25.97 -15.73
C GLU A 156 -0.70 24.99 -15.00
N GLU A 157 0.45 25.45 -14.50
CA GLU A 157 1.35 24.63 -13.71
C GLU A 157 0.67 24.11 -12.42
N GLY A 158 -0.05 25.01 -11.74
CA GLY A 158 -0.83 24.68 -10.54
C GLY A 158 -1.90 23.61 -10.82
N ASN A 159 -2.66 23.80 -11.91
CA ASN A 159 -3.69 22.83 -12.33
C ASN A 159 -3.08 21.45 -12.65
N LYS A 160 -1.94 21.42 -13.36
CA LYS A 160 -1.25 20.16 -13.68
C LYS A 160 -0.82 19.41 -12.41
N LYS A 161 -0.30 20.12 -11.41
CA LYS A 161 0.05 19.54 -10.11
C LYS A 161 -1.20 19.04 -9.37
N MET A 162 -2.27 19.84 -9.32
CA MET A 162 -3.53 19.45 -8.69
C MET A 162 -4.12 18.19 -9.32
N MET A 163 -4.11 18.10 -10.65
CA MET A 163 -4.57 16.91 -11.38
C MET A 163 -3.76 15.66 -11.01
N SER A 164 -2.45 15.78 -10.78
CA SER A 164 -1.62 14.65 -10.36
C SER A 164 -2.02 14.11 -8.97
N TYR A 165 -2.36 15.00 -8.03
CA TYR A 165 -2.87 14.60 -6.72
C TYR A 165 -4.26 13.93 -6.79
N VAL A 166 -5.14 14.47 -7.64
CA VAL A 166 -6.46 13.87 -7.90
C VAL A 166 -6.32 12.48 -8.51
N GLN A 167 -5.42 12.29 -9.47
CA GLN A 167 -5.14 10.97 -10.05
C GLN A 167 -4.61 10.01 -9.00
N LYS A 168 -3.67 10.44 -8.15
CA LYS A 168 -3.16 9.62 -7.05
C LYS A 168 -4.27 9.23 -6.07
N MET A 169 -5.12 10.17 -5.68
CA MET A 169 -6.28 9.90 -4.83
C MET A 169 -7.22 8.87 -5.46
N ASN A 170 -7.56 9.04 -6.74
CA ASN A 170 -8.43 8.11 -7.46
C ASN A 170 -7.83 6.70 -7.52
N THR A 171 -6.52 6.57 -7.74
CA THR A 171 -5.84 5.27 -7.70
C THR A 171 -5.96 4.62 -6.33
N MET A 172 -5.75 5.39 -5.25
CA MET A 172 -5.89 4.88 -3.89
C MET A 172 -7.33 4.43 -3.58
N ILE A 173 -8.35 5.16 -4.08
CA ILE A 173 -9.76 4.78 -3.95
C ILE A 173 -10.05 3.49 -4.74
N GLN A 174 -9.55 3.37 -5.97
CA GLN A 174 -9.69 2.15 -6.79
C GLN A 174 -9.01 0.95 -6.15
N ASP A 175 -7.91 1.15 -5.45
CA ASP A 175 -7.26 0.12 -4.62
C ASP A 175 -8.09 -0.28 -3.39
N GLY A 176 -9.21 0.37 -3.15
CA GLY A 176 -10.18 0.02 -2.11
C GLY A 176 -9.98 0.74 -0.78
N ILE A 177 -9.17 1.80 -0.74
CA ILE A 177 -8.99 2.59 0.49
C ILE A 177 -10.33 3.17 0.94
N ASP A 178 -10.63 2.99 2.23
CA ASP A 178 -11.81 3.55 2.86
C ASP A 178 -11.52 4.97 3.37
N MET A 179 -11.86 5.97 2.56
CA MET A 179 -11.63 7.38 2.91
C MET A 179 -12.47 7.86 4.09
N ASN A 180 -13.58 7.17 4.35
CA ASN A 180 -14.58 7.63 5.33
C ASN A 180 -14.38 7.00 6.72
N MET A 181 -13.50 6.02 6.86
CA MET A 181 -13.35 5.23 8.10
C MET A 181 -13.07 6.10 9.34
N GLY A 182 -12.11 7.03 9.24
CA GLY A 182 -11.75 7.91 10.37
C GLY A 182 -12.82 8.94 10.67
N THR A 183 -13.45 9.50 9.64
CA THR A 183 -14.47 10.54 9.77
C THR A 183 -15.69 10.04 10.56
N PHE A 184 -16.12 8.80 10.28
CA PHE A 184 -17.33 8.25 10.90
C PHE A 184 -17.07 7.38 12.15
N ALA A 185 -15.80 7.12 12.51
CA ALA A 185 -15.46 6.32 13.68
C ALA A 185 -16.06 6.89 14.98
N ALA A 186 -15.92 8.19 15.22
CA ALA A 186 -16.44 8.86 16.41
C ALA A 186 -17.98 8.80 16.52
N LEU A 187 -18.68 8.69 15.37
CA LEU A 187 -20.14 8.66 15.33
C LEU A 187 -20.71 7.28 15.70
N LYS A 188 -19.88 6.23 15.79
CA LYS A 188 -20.32 4.89 16.19
C LYS A 188 -20.65 4.76 17.69
N GLY A 189 -20.37 5.79 18.51
CA GLY A 189 -20.82 5.90 19.89
C GLY A 189 -22.26 6.37 20.08
N MET A 190 -23.02 6.65 19.00
CA MET A 190 -24.41 7.14 19.07
C MET A 190 -25.38 6.03 19.50
N ASP A 191 -26.55 6.43 20.02
CA ASP A 191 -27.58 5.51 20.55
C ASP A 191 -28.03 4.46 19.51
N PHE A 192 -28.10 4.83 18.23
CA PHE A 192 -28.36 3.91 17.13
C PHE A 192 -27.47 2.67 17.18
N PHE A 193 -26.18 2.83 17.45
CA PHE A 193 -25.19 1.74 17.45
C PHE A 193 -25.09 0.99 18.79
N LYS A 194 -25.92 1.32 19.78
CA LYS A 194 -26.06 0.53 21.01
C LYS A 194 -26.88 -0.74 20.81
N GLU A 195 -27.65 -0.83 19.72
CA GLU A 195 -28.41 -2.02 19.34
C GLU A 195 -27.61 -2.88 18.35
N LEU A 196 -27.41 -4.15 18.68
CA LEU A 196 -26.60 -5.07 17.86
C LEU A 196 -27.17 -5.21 16.43
N ARG A 197 -28.49 -5.31 16.27
CA ARG A 197 -29.16 -5.42 14.99
C ARG A 197 -28.76 -4.32 14.02
N ASN A 198 -28.60 -3.09 14.51
CA ASN A 198 -28.32 -1.90 13.70
C ASN A 198 -26.92 -1.93 13.05
N TRP A 199 -26.04 -2.85 13.48
CA TRP A 199 -24.74 -3.04 12.84
C TRP A 199 -24.79 -3.89 11.57
N PHE A 200 -25.91 -4.56 11.31
CA PHE A 200 -26.02 -5.53 10.20
C PHE A 200 -27.12 -5.19 9.20
N ILE A 201 -28.07 -4.29 9.53
CA ILE A 201 -29.17 -3.90 8.65
C ILE A 201 -28.68 -3.06 7.48
N ASP A 202 -29.37 -3.19 6.35
CA ASP A 202 -29.19 -2.31 5.21
C ASP A 202 -29.74 -0.93 5.52
N PHE A 203 -29.14 0.11 4.88
CA PHE A 203 -29.63 1.47 5.07
C PHE A 203 -31.02 1.65 4.48
N ASP A 204 -31.95 2.09 5.32
CA ASP A 204 -33.30 2.49 4.95
C ASP A 204 -33.58 3.89 5.49
N ILE A 205 -33.83 4.86 4.61
CA ILE A 205 -34.15 6.25 4.98
C ILE A 205 -35.49 6.34 5.75
N ASN A 206 -36.35 5.34 5.64
CA ASN A 206 -37.62 5.24 6.34
C ASN A 206 -37.51 4.49 7.68
N HIS A 207 -36.29 4.15 8.11
CA HIS A 207 -36.09 3.53 9.42
C HIS A 207 -36.65 4.42 10.54
N PRO A 208 -37.42 3.87 11.51
CA PRO A 208 -38.12 4.68 12.56
C PRO A 208 -37.21 5.65 13.33
N GLN A 209 -35.96 5.27 13.57
CA GLN A 209 -35.00 6.15 14.26
C GLN A 209 -34.55 7.35 13.38
N LEU A 210 -34.89 7.40 12.10
CA LEU A 210 -34.64 8.50 11.18
C LEU A 210 -35.89 9.37 10.93
N ASP A 211 -37.02 9.09 11.58
CA ASP A 211 -38.27 9.87 11.41
C ASP A 211 -38.11 11.34 11.86
N THR A 212 -37.21 11.60 12.79
CA THR A 212 -36.86 12.96 13.23
C THR A 212 -36.17 13.81 12.15
N LEU A 213 -35.72 13.22 11.03
CA LEU A 213 -35.19 13.97 9.89
C LEU A 213 -36.25 14.83 9.19
N GLY A 214 -37.53 14.41 9.20
CA GLY A 214 -38.59 15.14 8.53
C GLY A 214 -38.28 15.45 7.06
N GLU A 215 -38.38 16.71 6.65
CA GLU A 215 -38.10 17.17 5.28
C GLU A 215 -36.62 16.98 4.86
N LYS A 216 -35.69 16.85 5.81
CA LYS A 216 -34.28 16.60 5.56
C LYS A 216 -34.02 15.21 4.97
N LYS A 217 -35.00 14.28 5.00
CA LYS A 217 -34.88 12.95 4.38
C LYS A 217 -34.55 13.01 2.89
N VAL A 218 -35.11 13.97 2.15
CA VAL A 218 -34.87 14.15 0.71
C VAL A 218 -33.40 14.47 0.47
N LEU A 219 -32.87 15.45 1.23
CA LEU A 219 -31.49 15.86 1.14
C LEU A 219 -30.53 14.75 1.55
N ALA A 220 -30.82 14.06 2.66
CA ALA A 220 -30.03 12.94 3.14
C ALA A 220 -29.95 11.82 2.08
N ASN A 221 -31.09 11.49 1.47
CA ASN A 221 -31.15 10.45 0.45
C ASN A 221 -30.34 10.79 -0.80
N ALA A 222 -30.34 12.06 -1.20
CA ALA A 222 -29.52 12.54 -2.31
C ALA A 222 -28.02 12.46 -2.02
N LEU A 223 -27.59 12.95 -0.86
CA LEU A 223 -26.19 12.86 -0.43
C LEU A 223 -25.69 11.40 -0.38
N PHE A 224 -26.54 10.48 0.06
CA PHE A 224 -26.19 9.06 0.16
C PHE A 224 -26.12 8.36 -1.20
N GLY A 225 -26.83 8.87 -2.22
CA GLY A 225 -26.75 8.37 -3.59
C GLY A 225 -25.45 8.72 -4.33
N HIS A 226 -24.72 9.73 -3.84
CA HIS A 226 -23.46 10.17 -4.44
C HIS A 226 -22.21 9.83 -3.63
N ALA A 227 -22.38 9.43 -2.36
CA ALA A 227 -21.25 9.12 -1.50
C ALA A 227 -21.01 7.61 -1.46
N GLU A 228 -19.76 7.19 -1.70
CA GLU A 228 -19.34 5.79 -1.52
C GLU A 228 -19.30 5.39 -0.04
N LEU A 229 -20.46 5.47 0.63
CA LEU A 229 -20.63 5.19 2.04
C LEU A 229 -21.24 3.80 2.25
N CYS A 230 -20.69 3.02 3.17
CA CYS A 230 -21.38 1.82 3.65
C CYS A 230 -22.62 2.19 4.46
N ASP A 231 -23.54 1.23 4.63
CA ASP A 231 -24.82 1.47 5.32
C ASP A 231 -24.67 2.04 6.73
N LEU A 232 -23.66 1.59 7.48
CA LEU A 232 -23.37 2.12 8.82
C LEU A 232 -22.97 3.60 8.82
N ASP A 233 -22.24 4.03 7.78
CA ASP A 233 -21.85 5.42 7.66
C ASP A 233 -23.00 6.30 7.20
N LYS A 234 -23.91 5.78 6.38
CA LYS A 234 -25.15 6.46 5.99
C LYS A 234 -26.01 6.74 7.21
N TYR A 235 -26.22 5.76 8.12
CA TYR A 235 -26.92 5.98 9.38
C TYR A 235 -26.22 7.02 10.28
N ALA A 236 -24.89 6.94 10.38
CA ALA A 236 -24.12 7.90 11.15
C ALA A 236 -24.26 9.33 10.59
N LEU A 237 -24.16 9.50 9.27
CA LEU A 237 -24.32 10.79 8.60
C LEU A 237 -25.75 11.34 8.72
N ALA A 238 -26.77 10.47 8.57
CA ALA A 238 -28.17 10.86 8.76
C ALA A 238 -28.40 11.47 10.15
N SER A 239 -27.79 10.91 11.17
CA SER A 239 -27.88 11.42 12.53
C SER A 239 -27.18 12.78 12.72
N VAL A 240 -26.12 13.06 11.94
CA VAL A 240 -25.47 14.40 11.92
C VAL A 240 -26.36 15.40 11.20
N ILE A 241 -26.93 15.04 10.06
CA ILE A 241 -27.85 15.90 9.29
C ILE A 241 -29.04 16.32 10.16
N ASN A 242 -29.53 15.42 11.00
CA ASN A 242 -30.61 15.74 11.93
C ASN A 242 -30.29 16.91 12.88
N LYS A 243 -29.03 17.04 13.27
CA LYS A 243 -28.58 18.12 14.20
C LYS A 243 -28.38 19.48 13.51
N ILE A 244 -28.42 19.57 12.20
CA ILE A 244 -28.23 20.82 11.45
C ILE A 244 -29.54 21.63 11.52
N SER A 245 -29.43 22.92 11.88
CA SER A 245 -30.59 23.74 12.33
C SER A 245 -31.53 24.14 11.18
N SER A 246 -31.11 24.21 9.91
CA SER A 246 -32.02 24.54 8.79
C SER A 246 -31.60 23.91 7.44
N VAL A 247 -32.60 23.53 6.66
CA VAL A 247 -32.43 23.04 5.26
C VAL A 247 -31.95 24.17 4.36
N GLU A 248 -32.34 25.43 4.65
CA GLU A 248 -31.94 26.61 3.87
C GLU A 248 -30.42 26.84 3.91
N THR A 249 -29.78 26.64 5.05
CA THR A 249 -28.32 26.77 5.19
C THR A 249 -27.55 25.70 4.38
N MET A 250 -28.12 24.52 4.19
CA MET A 250 -27.51 23.44 3.40
C MET A 250 -27.75 23.64 1.90
N ASN A 251 -28.92 24.09 1.48
CA ASN A 251 -29.24 24.35 0.07
C ASN A 251 -28.36 25.45 -0.53
N GLN A 252 -27.91 26.42 0.29
CA GLN A 252 -26.96 27.46 -0.12
C GLN A 252 -25.53 26.94 -0.31
N GLN A 253 -25.20 25.78 0.20
CA GLN A 253 -23.86 25.19 0.13
C GLN A 253 -23.73 24.06 -0.91
N LEU A 254 -24.84 23.60 -1.51
CA LEU A 254 -24.85 22.54 -2.51
C LEU A 254 -24.83 23.13 -3.93
N PRO A 255 -23.98 22.59 -4.85
CA PRO A 255 -24.03 22.97 -6.24
C PRO A 255 -25.41 22.74 -6.86
N PRO A 256 -25.90 23.65 -7.75
CA PRO A 256 -27.21 23.51 -8.40
C PRO A 256 -27.40 22.18 -9.14
N GLU A 257 -26.31 21.64 -9.71
CA GLU A 257 -26.31 20.37 -10.43
C GLU A 257 -26.67 19.18 -9.51
N ILE A 258 -26.27 19.23 -8.24
CA ILE A 258 -26.62 18.20 -7.24
C ILE A 258 -28.11 18.32 -6.90
N LEU A 259 -28.63 19.54 -6.74
CA LEU A 259 -30.06 19.78 -6.45
C LEU A 259 -30.96 19.31 -7.60
N GLU A 260 -30.57 19.48 -8.85
CA GLU A 260 -31.31 19.05 -10.03
C GLU A 260 -31.31 17.52 -10.19
N GLN A 261 -30.19 16.86 -9.88
CA GLN A 261 -30.07 15.40 -9.89
C GLN A 261 -30.88 14.72 -8.76
N MET A 262 -31.23 15.45 -7.70
CA MET A 262 -31.99 14.95 -6.55
C MET A 262 -33.42 14.51 -6.89
N ASN A 263 -33.97 14.94 -8.00
CA ASN A 263 -35.40 14.76 -8.36
C ASN A 263 -35.67 13.56 -9.30
N THR A 264 -34.69 12.73 -9.64
CA THR A 264 -34.90 11.72 -10.68
C THR A 264 -35.06 10.29 -10.13
N ARG A 265 -36.11 9.61 -10.64
CA ARG A 265 -36.46 8.19 -10.40
C ARG A 265 -35.31 7.20 -10.70
N GLY A 266 -34.34 7.62 -11.54
CA GLY A 266 -33.12 6.85 -11.85
C GLY A 266 -32.10 6.74 -10.71
N MET A 267 -32.29 7.47 -9.62
CA MET A 267 -31.38 7.43 -8.47
C MET A 267 -31.46 6.10 -7.69
N MET A 268 -32.67 5.54 -7.51
CA MET A 268 -32.83 4.27 -6.80
C MET A 268 -32.24 3.08 -7.55
N GLU A 269 -32.32 3.10 -8.90
CA GLU A 269 -31.70 2.06 -9.73
C GLU A 269 -30.16 2.15 -9.69
N LYS A 270 -29.61 3.37 -9.72
CA LYS A 270 -28.16 3.59 -9.56
C LYS A 270 -27.65 3.11 -8.21
N VAL A 271 -28.36 3.42 -7.12
CA VAL A 271 -28.00 2.96 -5.76
C VAL A 271 -28.03 1.43 -5.66
N GLY A 272 -29.01 0.79 -6.28
CA GLY A 272 -29.11 -0.68 -6.36
C GLY A 272 -27.93 -1.30 -7.12
N MET A 273 -27.59 -0.76 -8.31
CA MET A 273 -26.44 -1.20 -9.10
C MET A 273 -25.12 -0.99 -8.38
N GLU A 274 -24.97 0.14 -7.72
CA GLU A 274 -23.77 0.48 -6.94
C GLU A 274 -23.59 -0.46 -5.74
N ARG A 275 -24.65 -0.84 -5.06
CA ARG A 275 -24.62 -1.84 -3.98
C ARG A 275 -24.17 -3.19 -4.48
N GLN A 276 -24.64 -3.63 -5.64
CA GLN A 276 -24.22 -4.90 -6.23
C GLN A 276 -22.74 -4.85 -6.66
N SER A 277 -22.31 -3.76 -7.31
CA SER A 277 -20.92 -3.62 -7.75
C SER A 277 -19.92 -3.53 -6.59
N ASN A 278 -20.30 -2.93 -5.46
CA ASN A 278 -19.47 -2.74 -4.28
C ASN A 278 -19.75 -3.74 -3.13
N ALA A 279 -20.39 -4.87 -3.39
CA ALA A 279 -20.87 -5.78 -2.36
C ALA A 279 -19.76 -6.27 -1.41
N TYR A 280 -18.60 -6.66 -1.94
CA TYR A 280 -17.43 -7.08 -1.14
C TYR A 280 -16.87 -5.91 -0.32
N ARG A 281 -16.72 -4.73 -0.92
CA ARG A 281 -16.29 -3.52 -0.22
C ARG A 281 -17.16 -3.22 0.98
N TYR A 282 -18.48 -3.17 0.80
CA TYR A 282 -19.41 -2.87 1.88
C TYR A 282 -19.46 -3.97 2.94
N THR A 283 -19.28 -5.23 2.56
CA THR A 283 -19.16 -6.34 3.50
C THR A 283 -17.95 -6.14 4.42
N PHE A 284 -16.76 -5.92 3.86
CA PHE A 284 -15.55 -5.73 4.66
C PHE A 284 -15.58 -4.44 5.47
N GLN A 285 -16.14 -3.35 4.93
CA GLN A 285 -16.34 -2.11 5.68
C GLN A 285 -17.27 -2.32 6.89
N THR A 286 -18.38 -3.05 6.71
CA THR A 286 -19.32 -3.36 7.79
C THR A 286 -18.64 -4.20 8.88
N LEU A 287 -17.98 -5.29 8.49
CA LEU A 287 -17.29 -6.16 9.42
C LEU A 287 -16.15 -5.41 10.14
N PHE A 288 -15.34 -4.64 9.41
CA PHE A 288 -14.25 -3.87 10.02
C PHE A 288 -14.78 -2.88 11.07
N ARG A 289 -15.84 -2.12 10.73
CA ARG A 289 -16.45 -1.16 11.69
C ARG A 289 -17.00 -1.87 12.91
N PHE A 290 -17.67 -3.01 12.72
CA PHE A 290 -18.18 -3.80 13.84
C PHE A 290 -17.04 -4.25 14.77
N PHE A 291 -16.03 -4.92 14.25
CA PHE A 291 -14.92 -5.44 15.07
C PHE A 291 -13.98 -4.35 15.62
N GLN A 292 -14.03 -3.14 15.09
CA GLN A 292 -13.19 -2.04 15.56
C GLN A 292 -13.91 -1.08 16.50
N PHE A 293 -15.21 -0.83 16.31
CA PHE A 293 -15.92 0.27 16.97
C PHE A 293 -17.15 -0.16 17.76
N SER A 294 -17.64 -1.42 17.63
CA SER A 294 -18.82 -1.85 18.35
C SER A 294 -18.57 -1.96 19.86
N PRO A 295 -19.63 -1.85 20.69
CA PRO A 295 -19.53 -2.14 22.12
C PRO A 295 -19.06 -3.55 22.46
N TRP A 296 -19.19 -4.48 21.53
CA TRP A 296 -18.86 -5.91 21.68
C TRP A 296 -17.53 -6.31 21.01
N LYS A 297 -16.74 -5.35 20.56
CA LYS A 297 -15.47 -5.61 19.82
C LYS A 297 -14.48 -6.51 20.55
N ASP A 298 -14.53 -6.51 21.89
CA ASP A 298 -13.61 -7.29 22.73
C ASP A 298 -14.18 -8.66 23.15
N GLU A 299 -15.43 -8.98 22.74
CA GLU A 299 -16.07 -10.27 23.08
C GLU A 299 -15.73 -11.39 22.09
N THR A 300 -15.03 -11.09 20.99
CA THR A 300 -14.63 -12.09 19.99
C THR A 300 -13.32 -11.72 19.29
N THR A 301 -12.71 -12.71 18.64
CA THR A 301 -11.49 -12.48 17.85
C THR A 301 -11.77 -11.55 16.68
N ASN A 302 -10.94 -10.52 16.52
CA ASN A 302 -11.05 -9.62 15.39
C ASN A 302 -10.40 -10.27 14.14
N PRO A 303 -11.16 -10.54 13.04
CA PRO A 303 -10.64 -11.19 11.84
C PRO A 303 -9.52 -10.42 11.16
N PHE A 304 -9.49 -9.11 11.30
CA PHE A 304 -8.47 -8.24 10.69
C PHE A 304 -7.11 -8.27 11.41
N ARG A 305 -6.99 -9.08 12.47
CA ARG A 305 -5.72 -9.37 13.16
C ARG A 305 -5.11 -10.72 12.76
N LEU A 306 -5.79 -11.51 11.92
CA LEU A 306 -5.33 -12.84 11.49
C LEU A 306 -4.24 -12.79 10.41
N GLY A 307 -4.03 -11.64 9.80
CA GLY A 307 -3.06 -11.42 8.72
C GLY A 307 -3.72 -11.14 7.37
N PRO A 308 -2.97 -10.52 6.45
CA PRO A 308 -3.52 -10.07 5.18
C PRO A 308 -3.40 -11.10 4.02
N PHE A 309 -2.70 -12.24 4.22
CA PHE A 309 -2.33 -13.12 3.11
C PHE A 309 -3.16 -14.41 3.11
N LEU A 310 -4.12 -14.50 2.21
CA LEU A 310 -4.97 -15.69 2.08
C LEU A 310 -4.19 -16.92 1.57
N THR A 311 -3.10 -16.70 0.86
CA THR A 311 -2.23 -17.78 0.35
C THR A 311 -1.42 -18.50 1.43
N ASP A 312 -1.35 -17.97 2.66
CA ASP A 312 -0.71 -18.65 3.78
C ASP A 312 -1.54 -19.86 4.27
N HIS A 313 -2.77 -19.98 3.77
CA HIS A 313 -3.73 -21.02 4.15
C HIS A 313 -3.94 -22.01 3.00
N SER A 314 -3.36 -23.20 3.09
CA SER A 314 -3.38 -24.24 2.04
C SER A 314 -4.79 -24.64 1.59
N ILE A 315 -5.77 -24.56 2.50
CA ILE A 315 -7.18 -24.81 2.20
C ILE A 315 -7.76 -23.87 1.11
N LEU A 316 -7.22 -22.65 1.00
CA LEU A 316 -7.64 -21.65 0.02
C LEU A 316 -6.88 -21.75 -1.31
N ALA A 317 -5.83 -22.58 -1.37
CA ALA A 317 -5.01 -22.75 -2.58
C ALA A 317 -5.81 -23.08 -3.85
N PRO A 318 -6.91 -23.89 -3.80
CA PRO A 318 -7.72 -24.16 -5.00
C PRO A 318 -8.34 -22.92 -5.66
N LEU A 319 -8.55 -21.83 -4.91
CA LEU A 319 -9.10 -20.57 -5.42
C LEU A 319 -8.05 -19.62 -5.96
N VAL A 320 -6.76 -19.93 -5.79
CA VAL A 320 -5.65 -19.08 -6.24
C VAL A 320 -5.40 -19.33 -7.72
N THR A 321 -5.66 -18.32 -8.54
CA THR A 321 -5.44 -18.32 -9.99
C THR A 321 -4.25 -17.46 -10.37
N ASP A 322 -3.77 -17.57 -11.61
CA ASP A 322 -2.74 -16.67 -12.15
C ASP A 322 -3.20 -15.21 -12.09
N LYS A 323 -4.48 -14.94 -12.36
CA LYS A 323 -5.05 -13.60 -12.20
C LYS A 323 -5.01 -13.13 -10.76
N PHE A 324 -5.35 -14.01 -9.80
CA PHE A 324 -5.22 -13.68 -8.37
C PHE A 324 -3.77 -13.30 -8.01
N LEU A 325 -2.80 -14.10 -8.42
CA LEU A 325 -1.38 -13.83 -8.17
C LEU A 325 -0.94 -12.49 -8.75
N TRP A 326 -1.32 -12.22 -9.99
CA TRP A 326 -0.96 -10.99 -10.70
C TRP A 326 -1.56 -9.73 -10.08
N GLU A 327 -2.88 -9.70 -9.89
CA GLU A 327 -3.57 -8.53 -9.33
C GLU A 327 -3.14 -8.24 -7.90
N ASN A 328 -2.98 -9.30 -7.08
CA ASN A 328 -2.57 -9.14 -5.71
C ASN A 328 -1.09 -8.80 -5.57
N SER A 329 -0.21 -9.21 -6.48
CA SER A 329 1.18 -8.72 -6.50
C SER A 329 1.24 -7.20 -6.57
N LYS A 330 0.51 -6.62 -7.51
CA LYS A 330 0.45 -5.16 -7.68
C LYS A 330 -0.17 -4.47 -6.46
N LEU A 331 -1.26 -5.01 -5.94
CA LEU A 331 -1.94 -4.48 -4.77
C LEU A 331 -1.05 -4.48 -3.52
N PHE A 332 -0.37 -5.58 -3.25
CA PHE A 332 0.52 -5.72 -2.09
C PHE A 332 1.76 -4.82 -2.21
N ILE A 333 2.36 -4.71 -3.39
CA ILE A 333 3.49 -3.79 -3.65
C ILE A 333 3.09 -2.34 -3.34
N ARG A 334 1.91 -1.88 -3.81
CA ARG A 334 1.38 -0.55 -3.52
C ARG A 334 1.18 -0.30 -2.02
N ASN A 335 0.90 -1.36 -1.27
CA ASN A 335 0.77 -1.33 0.19
C ASN A 335 2.09 -1.60 0.94
N SER A 336 3.24 -1.59 0.23
CA SER A 336 4.58 -1.78 0.80
C SER A 336 4.84 -3.16 1.40
N PHE A 337 4.18 -4.19 0.86
CA PHE A 337 4.52 -5.58 1.09
C PHE A 337 5.32 -6.10 -0.10
N TYR A 338 6.40 -6.83 0.12
CA TYR A 338 7.30 -7.24 -0.97
C TYR A 338 7.60 -8.75 -0.99
N SER A 339 7.58 -9.44 0.15
CA SER A 339 7.91 -10.86 0.23
C SER A 339 6.90 -11.74 -0.52
N HIS A 340 5.61 -11.64 -0.19
CA HIS A 340 4.56 -12.42 -0.86
C HIS A 340 4.43 -12.07 -2.36
N PRO A 341 4.41 -10.77 -2.75
CA PRO A 341 4.44 -10.42 -4.17
C PRO A 341 5.60 -11.02 -4.95
N ALA A 342 6.80 -11.09 -4.38
CA ALA A 342 7.93 -11.76 -5.04
C ALA A 342 7.62 -13.24 -5.32
N THR A 343 7.07 -13.96 -4.33
CA THR A 343 6.64 -15.35 -4.50
C THR A 343 5.51 -15.48 -5.53
N TYR A 344 4.52 -14.59 -5.49
CA TYR A 344 3.41 -14.60 -6.44
C TYR A 344 3.88 -14.38 -7.87
N LEU A 345 4.77 -13.41 -8.09
CA LEU A 345 5.35 -13.13 -9.40
C LEU A 345 6.19 -14.29 -9.92
N HIS A 346 6.97 -14.94 -9.06
CA HIS A 346 7.71 -16.15 -9.44
C HIS A 346 6.77 -17.26 -9.90
N THR A 347 5.73 -17.57 -9.11
CA THR A 347 4.73 -18.59 -9.48
C THR A 347 4.01 -18.22 -10.76
N TRP A 348 3.60 -16.96 -10.90
CA TRP A 348 2.93 -16.46 -12.11
C TRP A 348 3.81 -16.60 -13.35
N MET A 349 5.10 -16.27 -13.24
CA MET A 349 6.04 -16.38 -14.37
C MET A 349 6.31 -17.82 -14.81
N ILE A 350 6.17 -18.82 -13.92
CA ILE A 350 6.27 -20.24 -14.29
C ILE A 350 5.17 -20.59 -15.31
N HIS A 351 3.97 -20.09 -15.14
CA HIS A 351 2.82 -20.39 -16.00
C HIS A 351 2.74 -19.48 -17.23
N ASN A 352 3.10 -18.21 -17.10
CA ASN A 352 2.84 -17.17 -18.10
C ASN A 352 4.12 -16.64 -18.78
N GLY A 353 5.28 -17.13 -18.35
CA GLY A 353 6.57 -16.66 -18.85
C GLY A 353 7.03 -15.36 -18.21
N GLN A 354 8.28 -15.01 -18.47
CA GLN A 354 8.91 -13.80 -17.92
C GLN A 354 8.56 -12.59 -18.80
N THR A 355 7.53 -11.84 -18.42
CA THR A 355 7.22 -10.55 -19.08
C THR A 355 8.10 -9.43 -18.53
N THR A 356 8.25 -8.35 -19.30
CA THR A 356 9.00 -7.16 -18.85
C THR A 356 8.40 -6.58 -17.59
N GLU A 357 7.06 -6.40 -17.53
CA GLU A 357 6.36 -5.87 -16.36
C GLU A 357 6.55 -6.76 -15.12
N ALA A 358 6.49 -8.09 -15.27
CA ALA A 358 6.72 -9.02 -14.16
C ALA A 358 8.14 -8.93 -13.61
N LEU A 359 9.15 -8.82 -14.48
CA LEU A 359 10.54 -8.66 -14.07
C LEU A 359 10.79 -7.31 -13.39
N GLU A 360 10.17 -6.21 -13.85
CA GLU A 360 10.26 -4.89 -13.21
C GLU A 360 9.67 -4.91 -11.80
N LEU A 361 8.47 -5.48 -11.66
CA LEU A 361 7.82 -5.63 -10.35
C LEU A 361 8.65 -6.51 -9.40
N LEU A 362 9.21 -7.60 -9.91
CA LEU A 362 10.05 -8.51 -9.13
C LEU A 362 11.36 -7.86 -8.70
N ALA A 363 12.04 -7.14 -9.61
CA ALA A 363 13.23 -6.34 -9.29
C ALA A 363 12.94 -5.29 -8.22
N HIS A 364 11.75 -4.66 -8.29
CA HIS A 364 11.30 -3.72 -7.27
C HIS A 364 11.09 -4.40 -5.91
N CYS A 365 10.49 -5.59 -5.86
CA CYS A 365 10.35 -6.37 -4.63
C CYS A 365 11.72 -6.70 -4.03
N HIS A 366 12.64 -7.26 -4.82
CA HIS A 366 13.97 -7.62 -4.34
C HIS A 366 14.79 -6.42 -3.86
N LYS A 367 14.62 -5.24 -4.50
CA LYS A 367 15.21 -3.99 -4.02
C LYS A 367 14.81 -3.68 -2.58
N HIS A 368 13.52 -3.79 -2.27
CA HIS A 368 13.00 -3.49 -0.93
C HIS A 368 13.27 -4.60 0.10
N LEU A 369 13.48 -5.83 -0.36
CA LEU A 369 13.90 -6.96 0.47
C LEU A 369 15.41 -6.96 0.75
N GLY A 370 16.19 -6.12 0.08
CA GLY A 370 17.64 -6.11 0.19
C GLY A 370 18.33 -7.30 -0.51
N ASP A 371 17.60 -8.04 -1.33
CA ASP A 371 18.12 -9.17 -2.11
C ASP A 371 18.74 -8.66 -3.43
N THR A 372 19.98 -8.22 -3.32
CA THR A 372 20.73 -7.67 -4.46
C THR A 372 20.96 -8.71 -5.55
N HIS A 373 21.19 -9.98 -5.17
CA HIS A 373 21.46 -11.04 -6.12
C HIS A 373 20.26 -11.31 -7.05
N SER A 374 19.08 -11.56 -6.49
CA SER A 374 17.87 -11.80 -7.26
C SER A 374 17.45 -10.56 -8.05
N ARG A 375 17.65 -9.37 -7.48
CA ARG A 375 17.43 -8.10 -8.19
C ARG A 375 18.32 -7.99 -9.42
N LEU A 376 19.61 -8.30 -9.29
CA LEU A 376 20.57 -8.27 -10.40
C LEU A 376 20.15 -9.22 -11.52
N GLN A 377 19.68 -10.43 -11.21
CA GLN A 377 19.18 -11.37 -12.22
C GLN A 377 18.03 -10.78 -13.04
N CYS A 378 17.06 -10.15 -12.38
CA CYS A 378 15.94 -9.47 -13.05
C CYS A 378 16.42 -8.32 -13.94
N LEU A 379 17.32 -7.48 -13.44
CA LEU A 379 17.85 -6.32 -14.16
C LEU A 379 18.67 -6.75 -15.39
N MET A 380 19.50 -7.77 -15.27
CA MET A 380 20.28 -8.30 -16.41
C MET A 380 19.37 -8.85 -17.52
N GLU A 381 18.26 -9.47 -17.14
CA GLU A 381 17.29 -9.97 -18.14
C GLU A 381 16.52 -8.81 -18.80
N LEU A 382 16.17 -7.76 -18.04
CA LEU A 382 15.57 -6.53 -18.57
C LEU A 382 16.53 -5.77 -19.50
N GLU A 383 17.82 -5.63 -19.11
CA GLU A 383 18.87 -5.02 -19.92
C GLU A 383 19.06 -5.73 -21.27
N LYS A 384 19.02 -7.07 -21.30
CA LYS A 384 19.06 -7.84 -22.56
C LYS A 384 17.91 -7.51 -23.49
N ARG A 385 16.71 -7.26 -22.96
CA ARG A 385 15.51 -6.94 -23.75
C ARG A 385 15.49 -5.51 -24.25
N ASN A 386 16.05 -4.60 -23.47
CA ASN A 386 16.13 -3.18 -23.79
C ASN A 386 17.52 -2.62 -23.49
N PRO A 387 18.53 -2.92 -24.31
CA PRO A 387 19.92 -2.49 -24.06
C PRO A 387 20.11 -0.97 -24.17
N GLU A 388 19.17 -0.25 -24.80
CA GLU A 388 19.19 1.20 -24.97
C GLU A 388 18.61 1.95 -23.75
N ASP A 389 18.03 1.25 -22.79
CA ASP A 389 17.54 1.89 -21.55
C ASP A 389 18.71 2.10 -20.59
N MET A 390 19.31 3.28 -20.66
CA MET A 390 20.45 3.66 -19.82
C MET A 390 20.14 3.63 -18.32
N ARG A 391 18.88 3.75 -17.92
CA ARG A 391 18.45 3.59 -16.53
C ARG A 391 18.68 2.12 -16.07
N LEU A 392 18.33 1.13 -16.91
CA LEU A 392 18.57 -0.28 -16.58
C LEU A 392 20.06 -0.57 -16.52
N VAL A 393 20.86 -0.05 -17.47
CA VAL A 393 22.31 -0.18 -17.47
C VAL A 393 22.93 0.38 -16.19
N GLN A 394 22.45 1.55 -15.74
CA GLN A 394 22.90 2.17 -14.49
C GLN A 394 22.52 1.33 -13.26
N GLU A 395 21.27 0.88 -13.16
CA GLU A 395 20.80 0.09 -12.03
C GLU A 395 21.50 -1.28 -11.97
N THR A 396 21.72 -1.92 -13.11
CA THR A 396 22.52 -3.16 -13.21
C THR A 396 23.95 -2.93 -12.74
N GLY A 397 24.59 -1.85 -13.20
CA GLY A 397 25.94 -1.48 -12.78
C GLY A 397 26.04 -1.29 -11.27
N LEU A 398 25.08 -0.60 -10.65
CA LEU A 398 25.05 -0.40 -9.19
C LEU A 398 24.85 -1.72 -8.42
N CYS A 399 24.00 -2.62 -8.91
CA CYS A 399 23.83 -3.94 -8.29
C CYS A 399 25.12 -4.78 -8.43
N LEU A 400 25.81 -4.71 -9.57
CA LEU A 400 27.10 -5.39 -9.77
C LEU A 400 28.17 -4.86 -8.79
N VAL A 401 28.18 -3.56 -8.49
CA VAL A 401 29.06 -3.00 -7.44
C VAL A 401 28.75 -3.59 -6.08
N GLN A 402 27.46 -3.69 -5.71
CA GLN A 402 27.04 -4.29 -4.44
C GLN A 402 27.43 -5.77 -4.34
N GLU A 403 27.35 -6.52 -5.45
CA GLU A 403 27.80 -7.92 -5.59
C GLU A 403 29.33 -8.05 -5.71
N LYS A 404 30.10 -6.96 -5.65
CA LYS A 404 31.55 -6.91 -5.82
C LYS A 404 32.06 -7.41 -7.19
N ARG A 405 31.19 -7.41 -8.20
CA ARG A 405 31.49 -7.76 -9.59
C ARG A 405 31.98 -6.52 -10.36
N TYR A 406 33.09 -5.95 -9.91
CA TYR A 406 33.55 -4.62 -10.31
C TYR A 406 33.92 -4.50 -11.80
N ASP A 407 34.48 -5.55 -12.41
CA ASP A 407 34.84 -5.51 -13.84
C ASP A 407 33.59 -5.45 -14.73
N GLU A 408 32.55 -6.17 -14.37
CA GLU A 408 31.28 -6.12 -15.09
C GLU A 408 30.54 -4.80 -14.88
N ALA A 409 30.62 -4.23 -13.67
CA ALA A 409 30.11 -2.91 -13.38
C ALA A 409 30.80 -1.84 -14.22
N LEU A 410 32.14 -1.92 -14.35
CA LEU A 410 32.92 -0.99 -15.18
C LEU A 410 32.45 -0.95 -16.62
N GLN A 411 32.12 -2.13 -17.22
CA GLN A 411 31.59 -2.18 -18.58
C GLN A 411 30.32 -1.36 -18.73
N ARG A 412 29.38 -1.45 -17.75
CA ARG A 412 28.12 -0.69 -17.76
C ARG A 412 28.37 0.81 -17.59
N PHE A 413 29.21 1.19 -16.66
CA PHE A 413 29.48 2.61 -16.42
C PHE A 413 30.29 3.26 -17.56
N PHE A 414 31.17 2.54 -18.24
CA PHE A 414 31.81 3.03 -19.46
C PHE A 414 30.81 3.18 -20.61
N HIS A 415 29.86 2.27 -20.74
CA HIS A 415 28.79 2.42 -21.71
C HIS A 415 27.95 3.68 -21.45
N LEU A 416 27.59 3.94 -20.20
CA LEU A 416 26.89 5.17 -19.79
C LEU A 416 27.71 6.43 -20.07
N GLU A 417 29.04 6.41 -19.80
CA GLU A 417 29.91 7.55 -20.04
C GLU A 417 29.95 7.96 -21.53
N VAL A 418 29.91 6.97 -22.42
CA VAL A 418 29.95 7.22 -23.87
C VAL A 418 28.60 7.70 -24.42
N THR A 419 27.48 7.21 -23.87
CA THR A 419 26.14 7.45 -24.43
C THR A 419 25.47 8.68 -23.86
N GLU A 420 25.58 8.95 -22.56
CA GLU A 420 24.83 10.00 -21.86
C GLU A 420 25.65 11.24 -21.47
N HIS A 421 26.79 11.44 -22.05
CA HIS A 421 27.71 12.49 -21.62
C HIS A 421 28.03 12.43 -20.11
N TYR A 422 29.27 12.52 -19.79
CA TYR A 422 29.92 12.42 -18.49
C TYR A 422 29.06 12.84 -17.28
N LEU A 423 28.39 11.86 -16.66
CA LEU A 423 27.61 12.08 -15.44
C LEU A 423 28.46 11.88 -14.18
N ARG A 424 28.29 12.73 -13.17
CA ARG A 424 29.03 12.63 -11.89
C ARG A 424 28.87 11.25 -11.23
N GLY A 425 27.65 10.65 -11.29
CA GLY A 425 27.38 9.32 -10.73
C GLY A 425 28.19 8.21 -11.42
N SER A 426 28.26 8.23 -12.75
CA SER A 426 29.04 7.26 -13.53
C SER A 426 30.54 7.42 -13.24
N ALA A 427 31.04 8.65 -13.15
CA ALA A 427 32.42 8.94 -12.81
C ALA A 427 32.83 8.39 -11.44
N ARG A 428 31.96 8.54 -10.41
CA ARG A 428 32.18 7.95 -9.08
C ARG A 428 32.26 6.43 -9.14
N ALA A 429 31.31 5.80 -9.84
CA ALA A 429 31.26 4.36 -9.96
C ALA A 429 32.48 3.81 -10.70
N ILE A 430 32.94 4.47 -11.79
CA ILE A 430 34.15 4.11 -12.50
C ILE A 430 35.38 4.28 -11.60
N ALA A 431 35.48 5.38 -10.85
CA ALA A 431 36.59 5.62 -9.93
C ALA A 431 36.68 4.51 -8.87
N TRP A 432 35.55 4.24 -8.20
CA TRP A 432 35.45 3.22 -7.17
C TRP A 432 35.77 1.81 -7.71
N CYS A 433 35.09 1.38 -8.74
CA CYS A 433 35.33 0.05 -9.33
C CYS A 433 36.77 -0.10 -9.85
N SER A 434 37.36 0.98 -10.38
CA SER A 434 38.78 0.97 -10.81
C SER A 434 39.72 0.81 -9.63
N MET A 435 39.45 1.44 -8.49
CA MET A 435 40.21 1.26 -7.26
C MET A 435 40.11 -0.17 -6.75
N MET A 436 38.87 -0.71 -6.70
CA MET A 436 38.60 -2.06 -6.23
C MET A 436 39.20 -3.17 -7.12
N THR A 437 39.44 -2.88 -8.41
CA THR A 437 40.13 -3.78 -9.35
C THR A 437 41.65 -3.51 -9.42
N GLY A 438 42.20 -2.66 -8.54
CA GLY A 438 43.63 -2.34 -8.46
C GLY A 438 44.12 -1.38 -9.54
N ASN A 439 43.27 -0.85 -10.41
CA ASN A 439 43.69 0.14 -11.41
C ASN A 439 43.69 1.56 -10.82
N LEU A 440 44.65 1.81 -9.93
CA LEU A 440 44.78 3.09 -9.20
C LEU A 440 45.02 4.29 -10.12
N VAL A 441 45.69 4.08 -11.28
CA VAL A 441 45.95 5.16 -12.26
C VAL A 441 44.61 5.65 -12.84
N ARG A 442 43.73 4.73 -13.25
CA ARG A 442 42.42 5.10 -13.76
C ARG A 442 41.55 5.70 -12.64
N ALA A 443 41.53 5.08 -11.46
CA ALA A 443 40.79 5.57 -10.30
C ALA A 443 41.18 7.02 -9.97
N GLY A 444 42.48 7.30 -9.86
CA GLY A 444 43.00 8.65 -9.56
C GLY A 444 42.62 9.68 -10.62
N ARG A 445 42.59 9.29 -11.91
CA ARG A 445 42.12 10.19 -12.99
C ARG A 445 40.66 10.60 -12.80
N TYR A 446 39.77 9.65 -12.46
CA TYR A 446 38.36 9.95 -12.25
C TYR A 446 38.11 10.70 -10.94
N TYR A 447 38.81 10.37 -9.85
CA TYR A 447 38.72 11.13 -8.60
C TYR A 447 39.18 12.58 -8.79
N ARG A 448 40.27 12.83 -9.57
CA ARG A 448 40.69 14.19 -9.88
C ARG A 448 39.60 14.98 -10.60
N LYS A 449 38.94 14.39 -11.61
CA LYS A 449 37.80 15.03 -12.29
C LYS A 449 36.64 15.33 -11.31
N LEU A 450 36.38 14.44 -10.34
CA LEU A 450 35.33 14.64 -9.32
C LEU A 450 35.70 15.77 -8.34
N LEU A 451 36.98 15.89 -7.98
CA LEU A 451 37.48 16.99 -7.11
C LEU A 451 37.36 18.35 -7.79
N GLU A 452 37.48 18.39 -9.12
CA GLU A 452 37.37 19.59 -9.95
C GLU A 452 35.94 19.84 -10.47
N TRP A 453 34.94 19.05 -10.03
CA TRP A 453 33.59 19.14 -10.52
C TRP A 453 32.92 20.46 -10.23
N GLN A 454 32.15 21.01 -11.20
CA GLN A 454 31.38 22.22 -10.99
C GLN A 454 30.40 22.06 -9.80
N GLY A 455 30.48 22.92 -8.82
CA GLY A 455 29.75 22.81 -7.54
C GLY A 455 30.57 22.17 -6.40
N GLY A 456 31.81 21.79 -6.66
CA GLY A 456 32.72 21.21 -5.68
C GLY A 456 32.54 19.71 -5.43
N PRO A 457 33.53 19.07 -4.79
CA PRO A 457 33.45 17.67 -4.40
C PRO A 457 32.46 17.46 -3.25
N SER A 458 31.80 16.29 -3.19
CA SER A 458 31.09 15.86 -1.99
C SER A 458 32.09 15.28 -0.96
N TRP A 459 31.59 15.04 0.26
CA TRP A 459 32.40 14.39 1.27
C TRP A 459 32.81 12.96 0.86
N GLU A 460 31.96 12.22 0.16
CA GLU A 460 32.28 10.89 -0.37
C GLU A 460 33.35 10.92 -1.45
N ASP A 461 33.31 11.95 -2.33
CA ASP A 461 34.34 12.13 -3.36
C ASP A 461 35.73 12.37 -2.71
N LEU A 462 35.77 13.16 -1.63
CA LEU A 462 37.00 13.46 -0.88
C LEU A 462 37.52 12.22 -0.13
N LEU A 463 36.63 11.49 0.56
CA LEU A 463 36.98 10.28 1.30
C LEU A 463 37.59 9.23 0.37
N ASN A 464 36.89 8.91 -0.72
CA ASN A 464 37.33 7.87 -1.66
C ASN A 464 38.56 8.32 -2.49
N ALA A 465 38.69 9.60 -2.82
CA ALA A 465 39.92 10.14 -3.41
C ALA A 465 41.10 10.00 -2.45
N GLY A 466 40.89 10.24 -1.15
CA GLY A 466 41.88 10.00 -0.11
C GLY A 466 42.34 8.55 -0.06
N HIS A 467 41.39 7.58 -0.09
CA HIS A 467 41.70 6.13 -0.15
C HIS A 467 42.54 5.80 -1.39
N CYS A 468 42.14 6.29 -2.57
CA CYS A 468 42.84 6.05 -3.81
C CYS A 468 44.27 6.65 -3.80
N THR A 469 44.42 7.85 -3.27
CA THR A 469 45.72 8.53 -3.16
C THR A 469 46.64 7.79 -2.19
N TRP A 470 46.12 7.35 -1.06
CA TRP A 470 46.88 6.57 -0.09
C TRP A 470 47.37 5.23 -0.66
N LEU A 471 46.47 4.49 -1.28
CA LEU A 471 46.78 3.22 -1.97
C LEU A 471 47.81 3.42 -3.11
N SER A 472 47.86 4.61 -3.69
CA SER A 472 48.86 4.99 -4.70
C SER A 472 50.23 5.35 -4.13
N GLY A 473 50.41 5.30 -2.79
CA GLY A 473 51.66 5.53 -2.10
C GLY A 473 51.89 6.96 -1.61
N ASP A 474 50.86 7.80 -1.61
CA ASP A 474 50.95 9.18 -1.11
C ASP A 474 50.04 9.41 0.12
N PRO A 475 50.47 8.98 1.32
CA PRO A 475 49.71 9.17 2.55
C PRO A 475 49.59 10.64 2.97
N VAL A 476 50.52 11.50 2.55
CA VAL A 476 50.52 12.94 2.91
C VAL A 476 49.37 13.64 2.18
N GLU A 477 49.30 13.50 0.87
CA GLU A 477 48.19 14.11 0.10
C GLU A 477 46.86 13.47 0.47
N ALA A 478 46.82 12.15 0.78
CA ALA A 478 45.63 11.50 1.29
C ALA A 478 45.10 12.15 2.57
N SER A 479 46.00 12.51 3.50
CA SER A 479 45.63 13.19 4.75
C SER A 479 44.98 14.56 4.50
N VAL A 480 45.46 15.28 3.50
CA VAL A 480 44.87 16.58 3.09
C VAL A 480 43.43 16.37 2.59
N LEU A 481 43.20 15.34 1.78
CA LEU A 481 41.85 15.01 1.28
C LEU A 481 40.92 14.58 2.44
N TYR A 482 41.39 13.80 3.39
CA TYR A 482 40.63 13.41 4.57
C TYR A 482 40.27 14.59 5.48
N ASN A 483 41.17 15.55 5.66
CA ASN A 483 40.86 16.78 6.41
C ASN A 483 39.76 17.60 5.72
N ARG A 484 39.80 17.70 4.38
CA ARG A 484 38.71 18.32 3.61
C ARG A 484 37.40 17.55 3.71
N TYR A 485 37.43 16.20 3.73
CA TYR A 485 36.28 15.36 3.97
C TYR A 485 35.65 15.65 5.33
N LEU A 486 36.45 15.71 6.40
CA LEU A 486 35.94 16.02 7.75
C LEU A 486 35.30 17.40 7.86
N ALA A 487 35.76 18.38 7.09
CA ALA A 487 35.15 19.71 7.06
C ALA A 487 33.74 19.71 6.43
N LEU A 488 33.42 18.75 5.57
CA LEU A 488 32.13 18.61 4.89
C LEU A 488 31.20 17.53 5.51
N SER A 489 31.76 16.59 6.29
CA SER A 489 31.02 15.46 6.86
C SER A 489 30.50 15.82 8.25
N ASN A 490 29.17 15.60 8.45
CA ASN A 490 28.56 15.74 9.78
C ASN A 490 28.88 14.56 10.71
N ASP A 491 29.29 13.41 10.17
CA ASP A 491 29.48 12.13 10.89
C ASP A 491 30.95 11.80 11.15
N ARG A 492 31.80 12.80 11.01
CA ARG A 492 33.23 12.77 11.25
C ARG A 492 33.92 11.49 10.70
N LEU A 493 34.49 10.65 11.59
CA LEU A 493 35.30 9.49 11.19
C LEU A 493 34.48 8.22 10.85
N LYS A 494 33.19 8.22 11.06
CA LYS A 494 32.37 6.99 10.91
C LYS A 494 32.43 6.38 9.49
N ALA A 495 32.38 7.21 8.46
CA ALA A 495 32.48 6.71 7.08
C ALA A 495 33.87 6.12 6.81
N PHE A 496 34.94 6.73 7.31
CA PHE A 496 36.29 6.18 7.23
C PHE A 496 36.40 4.85 7.99
N ASP A 497 35.82 4.76 9.20
CA ASP A 497 35.83 3.54 10.01
C ASP A 497 35.03 2.41 9.33
N ASN A 498 33.96 2.72 8.60
CA ASN A 498 33.19 1.73 7.83
C ASN A 498 33.99 1.13 6.67
N ASP A 499 34.96 1.86 6.12
CA ASP A 499 35.78 1.39 5.00
C ASP A 499 37.04 0.62 5.45
N HIS A 500 37.24 0.41 6.76
CA HIS A 500 38.37 -0.28 7.35
C HIS A 500 38.66 -1.65 6.68
N ASP A 501 37.66 -2.51 6.59
CA ASP A 501 37.81 -3.85 5.99
C ASP A 501 38.11 -3.79 4.48
N THR A 502 37.57 -2.78 3.81
CA THR A 502 37.86 -2.52 2.40
C THR A 502 39.31 -2.12 2.21
N LEU A 503 39.82 -1.22 3.04
CA LEU A 503 41.23 -0.78 2.99
C LEU A 503 42.19 -1.92 3.30
N LEU A 504 41.89 -2.79 4.26
CA LEU A 504 42.65 -4.00 4.54
C LEU A 504 42.69 -4.93 3.31
N ALA A 505 41.52 -5.16 2.68
CA ALA A 505 41.42 -6.00 1.49
C ALA A 505 42.20 -5.45 0.28
N LEU A 506 42.38 -4.13 0.23
CA LEU A 506 43.16 -3.42 -0.79
C LEU A 506 44.69 -3.35 -0.48
N GLY A 507 45.12 -3.91 0.67
CA GLY A 507 46.54 -4.10 0.99
C GLY A 507 47.14 -3.13 1.99
N LEU A 508 46.33 -2.27 2.63
CA LEU A 508 46.83 -1.44 3.74
C LEU A 508 46.89 -2.29 5.02
N SER A 509 47.89 -1.99 5.90
CA SER A 509 47.97 -2.67 7.20
C SER A 509 47.00 -2.06 8.23
N ALA A 510 46.57 -2.87 9.20
CA ALA A 510 45.70 -2.40 10.28
C ALA A 510 46.39 -1.29 11.11
N ASP A 511 47.69 -1.39 11.30
CA ASP A 511 48.48 -0.38 12.03
C ASP A 511 48.50 0.95 11.26
N ASP A 512 48.73 0.93 9.95
CA ASP A 512 48.71 2.13 9.12
C ASP A 512 47.33 2.79 9.10
N ILE A 513 46.26 1.98 9.02
CA ILE A 513 44.87 2.49 9.05
C ILE A 513 44.59 3.16 10.40
N SER A 514 45.03 2.55 11.52
CA SER A 514 44.88 3.12 12.86
C SER A 514 45.63 4.41 13.02
N LEU A 515 46.89 4.47 12.56
CA LEU A 515 47.71 5.66 12.59
C LEU A 515 47.09 6.80 11.75
N MET A 516 46.63 6.50 10.55
CA MET A 516 45.97 7.50 9.70
C MET A 516 44.69 8.02 10.36
N ARG A 517 43.88 7.11 10.94
CA ARG A 517 42.66 7.46 11.67
C ARG A 517 42.93 8.46 12.82
N ASP A 518 43.97 8.17 13.62
CA ASP A 518 44.35 9.04 14.74
C ASP A 518 44.90 10.39 14.23
N ALA A 519 45.70 10.36 13.17
CA ALA A 519 46.23 11.57 12.54
C ALA A 519 45.13 12.49 11.98
N ILE A 520 44.09 11.91 11.37
CA ILE A 520 42.92 12.64 10.88
C ILE A 520 42.10 13.21 12.05
N ARG A 521 41.89 12.41 13.12
CA ARG A 521 41.15 12.85 14.31
C ARG A 521 41.81 14.02 15.00
N ASP A 522 43.12 13.96 15.17
CA ASP A 522 43.91 14.92 15.96
C ASP A 522 44.33 16.15 15.13
N GLY A 523 44.05 16.17 13.84
CA GLY A 523 44.33 17.31 12.94
C GLY A 523 45.82 17.57 12.72
N HIS A 524 46.67 16.57 12.88
CA HIS A 524 48.13 16.72 12.85
C HIS A 524 48.72 17.13 11.48
N PHE A 525 47.94 17.15 10.42
CA PHE A 525 48.37 17.52 9.06
C PHE A 525 47.87 18.90 8.62
N THR A 526 47.35 19.72 9.54
CA THR A 526 47.02 21.13 9.23
C THR A 526 48.28 21.99 9.37
N LYS A 527 49.08 22.13 8.31
CA LYS A 527 49.97 23.24 8.09
C LYS A 527 49.90 23.73 6.65
#